data_4a48ff844a997dfe2dcfeab30843d249
#
_entry.id   4a48ff844a997dfe2dcfeab30843d249
#
_cell.length_a   1.000
_cell.length_b   1.000
_cell.length_c   1.000
_cell.angle_alpha   90.00
_cell.angle_beta   90.00
_cell.angle_gamma   90.00
#
_symmetry.space_group_name_H-M   'P 1'
#
loop_
_entity.id
_entity.type
_entity.pdbx_description
1 polymer ?
#
loop_
_entity_poly.entity_id
_entity_poly.type
_entity_poly.pdbx_seq_one_letter_code
_entity_poly.pdbx_strand_id
1 'polypeptide(L)'
;DKEEKIQLRVKVECEVNNQNSTTDESWKKTQHISRRCYLTDSPPGTTSENPTSGMISKLEDFDYTMEQSEEGYKNFTVIKCKIRVIEWLYLAAKGHRRAKFDLENKKESWLVP
;
A
#
# COMPACT_ATOMS: atom_id res chain seq x y z
N ASP A 1 -4.41 -14.32 -6.40
CA ASP A 1 -4.34 -15.51 -5.56
C ASP A 1 -3.66 -16.63 -6.32
N LYS A 2 -2.56 -17.19 -5.79
CA LYS A 2 -1.77 -18.22 -6.49
C LYS A 2 -2.42 -19.61 -6.40
N GLU A 3 -3.11 -19.90 -5.33
CA GLU A 3 -3.78 -21.18 -5.13
C GLU A 3 -5.02 -21.27 -6.02
N GLU A 4 -5.81 -20.19 -6.03
CA GLU A 4 -7.02 -20.08 -6.85
C GLU A 4 -6.74 -19.74 -8.32
N LYS A 5 -5.48 -19.44 -8.70
CA LYS A 5 -5.07 -19.02 -10.05
C LYS A 5 -5.88 -17.83 -10.59
N ILE A 6 -6.17 -16.89 -9.71
CA ILE A 6 -6.91 -15.66 -10.02
C ILE A 6 -5.96 -14.47 -10.08
N GLN A 7 -6.11 -13.65 -11.11
CA GLN A 7 -5.49 -12.35 -11.27
C GLN A 7 -6.57 -11.28 -11.26
N LEU A 8 -6.38 -10.26 -10.43
CA LEU A 8 -7.20 -9.05 -10.44
C LEU A 8 -6.38 -7.89 -11.00
N ARG A 9 -6.99 -7.11 -11.89
CA ARG A 9 -6.49 -5.82 -12.36
C ARG A 9 -7.51 -4.75 -12.00
N VAL A 10 -7.04 -3.68 -11.37
CA VAL A 10 -7.90 -2.57 -10.98
C VAL A 10 -7.42 -1.28 -11.64
N LYS A 11 -8.35 -0.51 -12.20
CA LYS A 11 -8.10 0.87 -12.60
C LYS A 11 -8.63 1.77 -11.50
N VAL A 12 -7.78 2.64 -11.02
CA VAL A 12 -8.07 3.50 -9.89
C VAL A 12 -7.76 4.96 -10.22
N GLU A 13 -8.45 5.85 -9.56
CA GLU A 13 -8.10 7.26 -9.44
C GLU A 13 -7.59 7.47 -8.01
N CYS A 14 -6.36 7.96 -7.89
CA CYS A 14 -5.70 8.11 -6.60
C CYS A 14 -5.59 9.57 -6.18
N GLU A 15 -5.84 9.81 -4.90
CA GLU A 15 -5.57 11.06 -4.21
C GLU A 15 -4.45 10.82 -3.20
N VAL A 16 -3.38 11.59 -3.30
CA VAL A 16 -2.23 11.51 -2.40
C VAL A 16 -2.38 12.56 -1.29
N ASN A 17 -2.36 12.12 -0.04
CA ASN A 17 -2.51 12.96 1.13
C ASN A 17 -1.24 12.90 1.99
N ASN A 18 -0.68 14.06 2.31
CA ASN A 18 0.47 14.21 3.20
C ASN A 18 0.28 15.46 4.04
N GLN A 19 0.53 15.37 5.35
CA GLN A 19 0.44 16.47 6.31
C GLN A 19 -0.89 17.26 6.23
N ASN A 20 -2.00 16.54 6.18
CA ASN A 20 -3.35 17.11 6.16
C ASN A 20 -4.29 16.34 7.09
N SER A 21 -5.55 16.75 7.19
CA SER A 21 -6.55 16.13 8.07
C SER A 21 -6.71 14.62 7.84
N THR A 22 -6.61 14.16 6.60
CA THR A 22 -6.69 12.72 6.27
C THR A 22 -5.52 11.94 6.85
N THR A 23 -4.31 12.47 6.73
CA THR A 23 -3.11 11.85 7.31
C THR A 23 -3.11 11.95 8.84
N ASP A 24 -3.60 13.05 9.42
CA ASP A 24 -3.70 13.23 10.87
C ASP A 24 -4.58 12.16 11.51
N GLU A 25 -5.77 11.95 10.96
CA GLU A 25 -6.70 10.92 11.46
C GLU A 25 -6.14 9.51 11.32
N SER A 26 -5.46 9.21 10.22
CA SER A 26 -4.86 7.91 9.96
C SER A 26 -3.65 7.67 10.85
N TRP A 27 -2.79 8.68 11.03
CA TRP A 27 -1.62 8.61 11.89
C TRP A 27 -1.95 8.35 13.36
N LYS A 28 -3.00 9.00 13.88
CA LYS A 28 -3.49 8.78 15.25
C LYS A 28 -3.91 7.31 15.51
N LYS A 29 -4.31 6.61 14.47
CA LYS A 29 -4.73 5.19 14.53
C LYS A 29 -3.58 4.20 14.32
N THR A 30 -2.38 4.68 13.92
CA THR A 30 -1.25 3.80 13.69
C THR A 30 -0.70 3.25 15.01
N GLN A 31 -0.38 1.96 15.01
CA GLN A 31 0.26 1.34 16.16
C GLN A 31 1.71 1.79 16.27
N HIS A 32 2.22 1.85 17.51
CA HIS A 32 3.60 2.22 17.81
C HIS A 32 4.62 1.45 16.95
N ILE A 33 4.49 0.14 16.89
CA ILE A 33 5.36 -0.73 16.09
C ILE A 33 5.39 -0.36 14.59
N SER A 34 4.27 0.11 14.04
CA SER A 34 4.17 0.45 12.63
C SER A 34 4.82 1.80 12.30
N ARG A 35 4.92 2.69 13.27
CA ARG A 35 5.46 4.04 13.06
C ARG A 35 6.95 4.07 12.76
N ARG A 36 7.71 3.07 13.23
CA ARG A 36 9.17 3.00 13.02
C ARG A 36 9.57 2.96 11.55
N CYS A 37 8.71 2.40 10.68
CA CYS A 37 8.98 2.36 9.24
C CYS A 37 9.11 3.75 8.60
N TYR A 38 8.61 4.78 9.26
CA TYR A 38 8.67 6.18 8.82
C TYR A 38 9.82 6.97 9.46
N LEU A 39 10.67 6.30 10.26
CA LEU A 39 11.80 6.88 10.99
C LEU A 39 13.16 6.43 10.43
N THR A 40 13.20 5.94 9.20
CA THR A 40 14.45 5.52 8.56
C THR A 40 15.34 6.71 8.24
N ASP A 41 16.66 6.53 8.38
CA ASP A 41 17.65 7.58 8.16
C ASP A 41 17.83 7.95 6.68
N SER A 42 17.46 7.02 5.79
CA SER A 42 17.65 7.18 4.37
C SER A 42 16.41 6.75 3.57
N PRO A 43 16.13 7.40 2.44
CA PRO A 43 15.05 6.99 1.55
C PRO A 43 15.22 5.55 1.04
N PRO A 44 14.13 4.83 0.78
CA PRO A 44 14.19 3.51 0.15
C PRO A 44 14.95 3.54 -1.19
N GLY A 45 15.80 2.53 -1.41
CA GLY A 45 16.62 2.43 -2.62
C GLY A 45 17.96 3.18 -2.56
N THR A 46 18.30 3.83 -1.45
CA THR A 46 19.63 4.40 -1.24
C THR A 46 20.69 3.29 -1.21
N THR A 47 21.78 3.48 -1.92
CA THR A 47 22.91 2.54 -1.93
C THR A 47 23.58 2.51 -0.57
N SER A 48 23.89 1.30 -0.08
CA SER A 48 24.64 1.07 1.16
C SER A 48 25.79 0.10 0.92
N GLU A 49 26.91 0.31 1.58
CA GLU A 49 28.06 -0.57 1.50
C GLU A 49 27.84 -1.91 2.23
N ASN A 50 26.99 -1.91 3.26
CA ASN A 50 26.67 -3.07 4.06
C ASN A 50 25.15 -3.29 4.11
N PRO A 51 24.70 -4.53 4.38
CA PRO A 51 23.28 -4.79 4.66
C PRO A 51 22.78 -3.90 5.79
N THR A 52 21.66 -3.23 5.58
CA THR A 52 21.06 -2.33 6.56
C THR A 52 19.54 -2.33 6.45
N SER A 53 18.86 -2.12 7.57
CA SER A 53 17.42 -1.84 7.62
C SER A 53 17.12 -0.36 7.31
N GLY A 54 18.13 0.50 7.28
CA GLY A 54 17.97 1.97 7.26
C GLY A 54 17.49 2.55 8.58
N MET A 55 17.52 1.76 9.66
CA MET A 55 17.11 2.17 11.00
C MET A 55 18.32 2.23 11.93
N ILE A 56 18.30 3.15 12.89
CA ILE A 56 19.23 3.14 14.02
C ILE A 56 18.88 2.00 15.00
N SER A 57 19.87 1.53 15.77
CA SER A 57 19.69 0.39 16.68
C SER A 57 18.48 0.52 17.62
N LYS A 58 18.25 1.71 18.17
CA LYS A 58 17.07 1.97 19.03
C LYS A 58 15.73 1.62 18.34
N LEU A 59 15.61 1.91 17.06
CA LEU A 59 14.39 1.60 16.32
C LEU A 59 14.28 0.11 16.00
N GLU A 60 15.40 -0.57 15.74
CA GLU A 60 15.45 -2.02 15.56
C GLU A 60 15.05 -2.75 16.83
N ASP A 61 15.57 -2.29 17.98
CA ASP A 61 15.31 -2.85 19.30
C ASP A 61 13.98 -2.40 19.93
N PHE A 62 13.19 -1.60 19.22
CA PHE A 62 11.92 -0.98 19.71
C PHE A 62 12.11 -0.08 20.94
N ASP A 63 13.30 0.42 21.17
CA ASP A 63 13.63 1.35 22.26
C ASP A 63 13.38 2.81 21.86
N TYR A 64 12.10 3.14 21.65
CA TYR A 64 11.64 4.51 21.36
C TYR A 64 10.23 4.72 21.91
N THR A 65 9.90 5.94 22.27
CA THR A 65 8.59 6.30 22.80
C THR A 65 7.61 6.64 21.69
N MET A 66 6.31 6.65 22.02
CA MET A 66 5.28 7.13 21.11
C MET A 66 5.51 8.58 20.67
N GLU A 67 5.98 9.43 21.58
CA GLU A 67 6.33 10.82 21.30
C GLU A 67 7.49 10.92 20.31
N GLN A 68 8.55 10.14 20.49
CA GLN A 68 9.68 10.08 19.56
C GLN A 68 9.26 9.59 18.16
N SER A 69 8.23 8.76 18.10
CA SER A 69 7.70 8.27 16.82
C SER A 69 7.02 9.36 15.98
N GLU A 70 6.63 10.49 16.57
CA GLU A 70 5.97 11.59 15.87
C GLU A 70 6.85 12.20 14.76
N GLU A 71 8.17 12.13 14.87
CA GLU A 71 9.09 12.58 13.81
C GLU A 71 8.87 11.87 12.47
N GLY A 72 8.34 10.66 12.51
CA GLY A 72 8.00 9.89 11.31
C GLY A 72 6.78 10.42 10.55
N TYR A 73 5.95 11.25 11.17
CA TYR A 73 4.73 11.76 10.55
C TYR A 73 4.97 12.48 9.22
N LYS A 74 6.05 13.24 9.11
CA LYS A 74 6.43 13.93 7.86
C LYS A 74 6.60 13.01 6.66
N ASN A 75 6.96 11.74 6.91
CA ASN A 75 7.16 10.71 5.90
C ASN A 75 5.91 9.86 5.67
N PHE A 76 4.85 10.09 6.45
CA PHE A 76 3.61 9.35 6.36
C PHE A 76 2.70 9.91 5.26
N THR A 77 2.30 9.06 4.35
CA THR A 77 1.43 9.43 3.25
C THR A 77 0.24 8.47 3.18
N VAL A 78 -0.94 8.99 2.97
CA VAL A 78 -2.17 8.22 2.74
C VAL A 78 -2.59 8.38 1.29
N ILE A 79 -2.66 7.27 0.56
CA ILE A 79 -3.16 7.24 -0.80
C ILE A 79 -4.58 6.67 -0.76
N LYS A 80 -5.56 7.50 -1.12
CA LYS A 80 -6.94 7.09 -1.30
C LYS A 80 -7.16 6.73 -2.76
N CYS A 81 -7.56 5.49 -3.02
CA CYS A 81 -7.81 5.00 -4.38
C CYS A 81 -9.29 4.74 -4.57
N LYS A 82 -9.90 5.46 -5.52
CA LYS A 82 -11.27 5.19 -5.99
C LYS A 82 -11.20 4.20 -7.14
N ILE A 83 -11.73 3.00 -6.93
CA ILE A 83 -11.75 1.97 -7.97
C ILE A 83 -12.79 2.34 -9.02
N ARG A 84 -12.37 2.39 -10.28
CA ARG A 84 -13.23 2.67 -11.46
C ARG A 84 -13.61 1.40 -12.20
N VAL A 85 -12.63 0.51 -12.38
CA VAL A 85 -12.81 -0.73 -13.13
C VAL A 85 -12.09 -1.85 -12.42
N ILE A 86 -12.71 -3.01 -12.35
CA ILE A 86 -12.08 -4.26 -11.91
C ILE A 86 -12.12 -5.23 -13.10
N GLU A 87 -11.00 -5.84 -13.42
CA GLU A 87 -10.93 -6.99 -14.32
C GLU A 87 -10.50 -8.22 -13.53
N TRP A 88 -11.28 -9.27 -13.67
CA TRP A 88 -11.02 -10.57 -13.07
C TRP A 88 -10.61 -11.55 -14.17
N LEU A 89 -9.51 -12.27 -13.94
CA LEU A 89 -9.01 -13.30 -14.83
C LEU A 89 -8.76 -14.58 -14.04
N TYR A 90 -9.47 -15.62 -14.42
CA TYR A 90 -9.25 -16.98 -13.92
C TYR A 90 -8.41 -17.77 -14.91
N LEU A 91 -7.28 -18.31 -14.42
CA LEU A 91 -6.32 -19.08 -15.21
C LEU A 91 -6.61 -20.57 -15.06
N ALA A 92 -7.25 -21.17 -16.06
CA ALA A 92 -7.58 -22.59 -16.06
C ALA A 92 -6.94 -23.30 -17.26
N ALA A 93 -6.49 -24.54 -17.06
CA ALA A 93 -5.91 -25.37 -18.13
C ALA A 93 -6.92 -25.67 -19.26
N LYS A 94 -8.21 -25.77 -18.94
CA LYS A 94 -9.31 -25.98 -19.90
C LYS A 94 -9.79 -24.70 -20.59
N GLY A 95 -9.07 -23.59 -20.43
CA GLY A 95 -9.40 -22.28 -20.96
C GLY A 95 -9.69 -21.26 -19.88
N HIS A 96 -9.12 -20.08 -20.05
CA HIS A 96 -9.26 -18.96 -19.10
C HIS A 96 -10.69 -18.38 -19.13
N ARG A 97 -11.03 -17.61 -18.11
CA ARG A 97 -12.27 -16.82 -18.06
C ARG A 97 -11.89 -15.41 -17.63
N ARG A 98 -12.48 -14.41 -18.28
CA ARG A 98 -12.22 -13.00 -18.00
C ARG A 98 -13.53 -12.22 -17.89
N ALA A 99 -13.63 -11.42 -16.83
CA ALA A 99 -14.76 -10.53 -16.62
C ALA A 99 -14.25 -9.11 -16.36
N LYS A 100 -15.07 -8.13 -16.73
CA LYS A 100 -14.83 -6.71 -16.45
C LYS A 100 -16.05 -6.13 -15.73
N PHE A 101 -15.77 -5.40 -14.67
CA PHE A 101 -16.74 -4.67 -13.88
C PHE A 101 -16.41 -3.18 -13.97
N ASP A 102 -17.24 -2.44 -14.68
CA ASP A 102 -17.16 -0.98 -14.79
C ASP A 102 -18.05 -0.39 -13.70
N LEU A 103 -17.44 0.02 -12.60
CA LEU A 103 -18.16 0.52 -11.42
C LEU A 103 -18.75 1.91 -11.64
N GLU A 104 -18.17 2.68 -12.54
CA GLU A 104 -18.64 4.01 -12.87
C GLU A 104 -19.95 3.97 -13.69
N ASN A 105 -19.97 3.11 -14.69
CA ASN A 105 -21.13 2.93 -15.57
C ASN A 105 -22.09 1.83 -15.11
N LYS A 106 -21.78 1.17 -13.98
CA LYS A 106 -22.54 0.03 -13.43
C LYS A 106 -22.77 -1.06 -14.48
N LYS A 107 -21.72 -1.40 -15.23
CA LYS A 107 -21.77 -2.37 -16.32
C LYS A 107 -20.84 -3.54 -16.06
N GLU A 108 -21.36 -4.73 -16.29
CA GLU A 108 -20.62 -5.97 -16.21
C GLU A 108 -20.53 -6.64 -17.59
N SER A 109 -19.41 -7.28 -17.89
CA SER A 109 -19.24 -7.99 -19.16
C SER A 109 -18.21 -9.12 -19.04
N TRP A 110 -18.50 -10.19 -19.74
CA TRP A 110 -17.49 -11.21 -20.04
C TRP A 110 -16.61 -10.72 -21.18
N LEU A 111 -15.34 -11.03 -21.09
CA LEU A 111 -14.35 -10.72 -22.11
C LEU A 111 -13.70 -12.02 -22.58
N VAL A 112 -13.30 -12.05 -23.84
CA VAL A 112 -12.40 -13.10 -24.32
C VAL A 112 -11.05 -12.90 -23.61
N PRO A 113 -10.46 -13.95 -23.02
CA PRO A 113 -9.20 -13.88 -22.28
C PRO A 113 -8.02 -13.46 -23.12
#